data_5315626233dc327c262b96819809f40a
#
_entry.id   5315626233dc327c262b96819809f40a
#
_cell.length_a   1.000
_cell.length_b   1.000
_cell.length_c   1.000
_cell.angle_alpha   90.00
_cell.angle_beta   90.00
_cell.angle_gamma   90.00
#
_symmetry.space_group_name_H-M   'P 1'
#
loop_
_entity.id
_entity.type
_entity.pdbx_description
1 polymer ?
#
loop_
_entity_poly.entity_id
_entity_poly.type
_entity_poly.pdbx_seq_one_letter_code
_entity_poly.pdbx_strand_id
1 'polypeptide(L)'
;MSLNRTEAATTAQVISRALPYIQRFAGKTVVVKYGGNAMVDEHLKASFARDIVLMKAVGINPVVVHGGGPQIGELLERLSIKTKFIDGMRVTDTKTMDVVEMVLGATINKEIVNLISNAGGKAFGVTGKDGQLIKAKQLIVSHQTPEMSVPEIIDIGHVGEVESINKSVIDMLVNSGFIPVIAPIGVGADGSSFNINADLVAGKVAEVLQAEKLMLLTNVNGLQ
;
A
#
# COMPACT_ATOMS: atom_id res chain seq x y z
N MET A 1 -28.69 17.32 -11.30
CA MET A 1 -28.61 17.28 -12.77
C MET A 1 -29.64 16.27 -13.26
N SER A 2 -30.56 16.68 -14.12
CA SER A 2 -31.50 15.76 -14.78
C SER A 2 -30.82 15.19 -16.04
N LEU A 3 -30.66 13.89 -16.10
CA LEU A 3 -30.15 13.19 -17.29
C LEU A 3 -31.20 13.27 -18.41
N ASN A 4 -30.79 13.49 -19.64
CA ASN A 4 -31.66 13.29 -20.78
C ASN A 4 -31.90 11.77 -20.99
N ARG A 5 -32.92 11.43 -21.84
CA ARG A 5 -33.34 10.04 -22.03
C ARG A 5 -32.20 9.13 -22.55
N THR A 6 -31.36 9.63 -23.43
CA THR A 6 -30.23 8.87 -24.01
C THR A 6 -29.14 8.64 -22.95
N GLU A 7 -28.79 9.66 -22.18
CA GLU A 7 -27.81 9.55 -21.08
C GLU A 7 -28.32 8.58 -20.01
N ALA A 8 -29.59 8.66 -19.63
CA ALA A 8 -30.18 7.75 -18.67
C ALA A 8 -30.17 6.28 -19.15
N ALA A 9 -30.49 6.03 -20.42
CA ALA A 9 -30.40 4.69 -21.01
C ALA A 9 -28.98 4.14 -21.05
N THR A 10 -28.03 4.96 -21.44
CA THR A 10 -26.59 4.59 -21.44
C THR A 10 -26.10 4.27 -20.02
N THR A 11 -26.44 5.11 -19.05
CA THR A 11 -26.06 4.90 -17.64
C THR A 11 -26.65 3.59 -17.10
N ALA A 12 -27.94 3.33 -17.36
CA ALA A 12 -28.59 2.09 -16.96
C ALA A 12 -27.93 0.86 -17.59
N GLN A 13 -27.53 0.93 -18.86
CA GLN A 13 -26.85 -0.15 -19.56
C GLN A 13 -25.44 -0.43 -18.94
N VAL A 14 -24.68 0.62 -18.60
CA VAL A 14 -23.37 0.48 -17.95
C VAL A 14 -23.53 -0.21 -16.59
N ILE A 15 -24.49 0.24 -15.77
CA ILE A 15 -24.75 -0.35 -14.45
C ILE A 15 -25.17 -1.82 -14.59
N SER A 16 -26.06 -2.14 -15.54
CA SER A 16 -26.50 -3.52 -15.80
C SER A 16 -25.34 -4.44 -16.20
N ARG A 17 -24.38 -3.94 -16.99
CA ARG A 17 -23.18 -4.69 -17.36
C ARG A 17 -22.21 -4.85 -16.18
N ALA A 18 -22.18 -3.93 -15.24
CA ALA A 18 -21.35 -4.01 -14.03
C ALA A 18 -21.93 -4.98 -12.99
N LEU A 19 -23.25 -5.23 -13.00
CA LEU A 19 -23.93 -6.01 -11.97
C LEU A 19 -23.33 -7.38 -11.70
N PRO A 20 -22.96 -8.23 -12.69
CA PRO A 20 -22.35 -9.54 -12.42
C PRO A 20 -21.02 -9.43 -11.66
N TYR A 21 -20.24 -8.39 -11.93
CA TYR A 21 -18.97 -8.14 -11.23
C TYR A 21 -19.22 -7.68 -9.80
N ILE A 22 -20.17 -6.76 -9.60
CA ILE A 22 -20.59 -6.31 -8.26
C ILE A 22 -21.04 -7.52 -7.43
N GLN A 23 -21.91 -8.37 -7.97
CA GLN A 23 -22.39 -9.57 -7.27
C GLN A 23 -21.27 -10.56 -6.95
N ARG A 24 -20.31 -10.74 -7.86
CA ARG A 24 -19.18 -11.64 -7.66
C ARG A 24 -18.27 -11.17 -6.53
N PHE A 25 -18.02 -9.86 -6.42
CA PHE A 25 -17.05 -9.30 -5.47
C PHE A 25 -17.71 -8.74 -4.19
N ALA A 26 -19.03 -8.66 -4.11
CA ALA A 26 -19.72 -8.23 -2.89
C ALA A 26 -19.34 -9.11 -1.69
N GLY A 27 -18.98 -8.49 -0.58
CA GLY A 27 -18.49 -9.16 0.64
C GLY A 27 -17.06 -9.66 0.56
N LYS A 28 -16.40 -9.61 -0.62
CA LYS A 28 -15.02 -10.06 -0.80
C LYS A 28 -14.02 -8.96 -0.46
N THR A 29 -12.83 -9.39 0.00
CA THR A 29 -11.70 -8.48 0.23
C THR A 29 -10.90 -8.34 -1.05
N VAL A 30 -10.55 -7.10 -1.39
CA VAL A 30 -9.63 -6.75 -2.47
C VAL A 30 -8.52 -5.90 -1.90
N VAL A 31 -7.28 -6.37 -2.04
CA VAL A 31 -6.10 -5.60 -1.64
C VAL A 31 -5.63 -4.76 -2.82
N VAL A 32 -5.44 -3.47 -2.60
CA VAL A 32 -4.98 -2.52 -3.62
C VAL A 32 -3.66 -1.91 -3.18
N LYS A 33 -2.58 -2.22 -3.89
CA LYS A 33 -1.33 -1.52 -3.71
C LYS A 33 -1.35 -0.21 -4.50
N TYR A 34 -1.21 0.89 -3.80
CA TYR A 34 -1.22 2.25 -4.35
C TYR A 34 0.21 2.80 -4.44
N GLY A 35 0.65 3.14 -5.65
CA GLY A 35 2.02 3.59 -5.88
C GLY A 35 2.21 4.19 -7.28
N GLY A 36 3.44 4.58 -7.58
CA GLY A 36 3.81 5.12 -8.88
C GLY A 36 3.18 6.48 -9.20
N ASN A 37 2.93 6.74 -10.47
CA ASN A 37 2.38 8.02 -10.96
C ASN A 37 0.99 8.35 -10.38
N ALA A 38 0.22 7.33 -9.98
CA ALA A 38 -1.08 7.53 -9.34
C ALA A 38 -0.99 8.31 -8.01
N MET A 39 0.20 8.36 -7.40
CA MET A 39 0.46 9.11 -6.16
C MET A 39 0.97 10.54 -6.39
N VAL A 40 1.23 10.94 -7.63
CA VAL A 40 1.84 12.23 -7.96
C VAL A 40 0.88 13.12 -8.73
N ASP A 41 0.13 12.55 -9.66
CA ASP A 41 -0.85 13.26 -10.47
C ASP A 41 -2.14 13.48 -9.71
N GLU A 42 -2.56 14.74 -9.56
CA GLU A 42 -3.76 15.11 -8.77
C GLU A 42 -5.07 14.54 -9.33
N HIS A 43 -5.17 14.40 -10.65
CA HIS A 43 -6.35 13.81 -11.29
C HIS A 43 -6.42 12.31 -11.00
N LEU A 44 -5.27 11.60 -11.05
CA LEU A 44 -5.19 10.18 -10.71
C LEU A 44 -5.44 9.94 -9.23
N LYS A 45 -4.94 10.81 -8.33
CA LYS A 45 -5.26 10.76 -6.90
C LYS A 45 -6.76 10.83 -6.64
N ALA A 46 -7.43 11.83 -7.26
CA ALA A 46 -8.87 12.00 -7.11
C ALA A 46 -9.66 10.83 -7.71
N SER A 47 -9.21 10.25 -8.84
CA SER A 47 -9.82 9.07 -9.44
C SER A 47 -9.68 7.85 -8.54
N PHE A 48 -8.46 7.58 -8.06
CA PHE A 48 -8.19 6.50 -7.12
C PHE A 48 -9.11 6.55 -5.89
N ALA A 49 -9.23 7.72 -5.27
CA ALA A 49 -10.08 7.88 -4.08
C ALA A 49 -11.54 7.55 -4.38
N ARG A 50 -12.09 8.04 -5.52
CA ARG A 50 -13.46 7.71 -5.95
C ARG A 50 -13.65 6.22 -6.22
N ASP A 51 -12.67 5.57 -6.86
CA ASP A 51 -12.74 4.14 -7.17
C ASP A 51 -12.74 3.28 -5.90
N ILE A 52 -11.89 3.61 -4.92
CA ILE A 52 -11.87 2.93 -3.61
C ILE A 52 -13.22 3.12 -2.86
N VAL A 53 -13.78 4.32 -2.89
CA VAL A 53 -15.08 4.60 -2.27
C VAL A 53 -16.20 3.84 -3.01
N LEU A 54 -16.17 3.79 -4.34
CA LEU A 54 -17.11 3.03 -5.15
C LEU A 54 -17.04 1.53 -4.80
N MET A 55 -15.84 0.95 -4.72
CA MET A 55 -15.68 -0.45 -4.29
C MET A 55 -16.38 -0.70 -2.95
N LYS A 56 -16.15 0.17 -1.95
CA LYS A 56 -16.80 0.05 -0.63
C LYS A 56 -18.32 0.21 -0.73
N ALA A 57 -18.82 1.15 -1.53
CA ALA A 57 -20.25 1.42 -1.70
C ALA A 57 -20.99 0.25 -2.33
N VAL A 58 -20.35 -0.52 -3.22
CA VAL A 58 -20.96 -1.72 -3.83
C VAL A 58 -20.74 -3.00 -3.02
N GLY A 59 -20.28 -2.89 -1.77
CA GLY A 59 -20.14 -4.01 -0.83
C GLY A 59 -18.82 -4.77 -0.90
N ILE A 60 -17.84 -4.30 -1.66
CA ILE A 60 -16.46 -4.84 -1.63
C ILE A 60 -15.74 -4.30 -0.39
N ASN A 61 -14.79 -5.05 0.14
CA ASN A 61 -13.93 -4.63 1.24
C ASN A 61 -12.52 -4.27 0.71
N PRO A 62 -12.27 -3.02 0.26
CA PRO A 62 -10.95 -2.61 -0.16
C PRO A 62 -10.02 -2.42 1.04
N VAL A 63 -8.80 -2.92 0.91
CA VAL A 63 -7.67 -2.69 1.83
C VAL A 63 -6.54 -2.09 1.01
N VAL A 64 -6.10 -0.90 1.38
CA VAL A 64 -5.08 -0.15 0.64
C VAL A 64 -3.72 -0.35 1.32
N VAL A 65 -2.70 -0.70 0.54
CA VAL A 65 -1.29 -0.66 0.96
C VAL A 65 -0.58 0.36 0.05
N HIS A 66 0.10 1.34 0.62
CA HIS A 66 0.70 2.39 -0.21
C HIS A 66 2.23 2.34 -0.22
N GLY A 67 2.83 2.84 -1.30
CA GLY A 67 4.25 3.13 -1.40
C GLY A 67 4.57 4.58 -0.99
N GLY A 68 5.74 5.08 -1.40
CA GLY A 68 6.17 6.46 -1.11
C GLY A 68 7.65 6.71 -1.41
N GLY A 69 8.27 5.88 -2.24
CA GLY A 69 9.69 5.99 -2.57
C GLY A 69 10.13 7.37 -3.07
N PRO A 70 9.41 8.00 -4.03
CA PRO A 70 9.73 9.34 -4.51
C PRO A 70 9.67 10.40 -3.40
N GLN A 71 8.64 10.40 -2.58
CA GLN A 71 8.45 11.38 -1.49
C GLN A 71 9.49 11.21 -0.38
N ILE A 72 9.88 9.96 -0.07
CA ILE A 72 11.03 9.70 0.83
C ILE A 72 12.29 10.30 0.24
N GLY A 73 12.55 10.07 -1.06
CA GLY A 73 13.71 10.61 -1.76
C GLY A 73 13.77 12.14 -1.71
N GLU A 74 12.66 12.81 -2.00
CA GLU A 74 12.54 14.27 -1.95
C GLU A 74 12.85 14.83 -0.55
N LEU A 75 12.31 14.23 0.52
CA LEU A 75 12.57 14.69 1.87
C LEU A 75 14.02 14.44 2.31
N LEU A 76 14.60 13.29 1.94
CA LEU A 76 16.03 13.00 2.21
C LEU A 76 16.95 14.02 1.51
N GLU A 77 16.65 14.38 0.26
CA GLU A 77 17.40 15.39 -0.48
C GLU A 77 17.30 16.77 0.22
N ARG A 78 16.12 17.20 0.60
CA ARG A 78 15.89 18.46 1.36
C ARG A 78 16.65 18.49 2.68
N LEU A 79 16.80 17.34 3.33
CA LEU A 79 17.57 17.19 4.57
C LEU A 79 19.08 16.94 4.34
N SER A 80 19.52 16.91 3.07
CA SER A 80 20.91 16.62 2.68
C SER A 80 21.40 15.24 3.17
N ILE A 81 20.51 14.28 3.29
CA ILE A 81 20.79 12.89 3.64
C ILE A 81 20.99 12.09 2.35
N LYS A 82 22.22 11.60 2.16
CA LYS A 82 22.54 10.77 0.99
C LYS A 82 21.96 9.37 1.16
N THR A 83 21.39 8.83 0.09
CA THR A 83 20.82 7.48 0.06
C THR A 83 21.41 6.67 -1.09
N LYS A 84 21.44 5.36 -0.92
CA LYS A 84 21.86 4.39 -1.94
C LYS A 84 20.75 3.37 -2.15
N PHE A 85 20.77 2.71 -3.30
CA PHE A 85 19.89 1.58 -3.59
C PHE A 85 20.73 0.35 -3.91
N ILE A 86 20.30 -0.80 -3.39
CA ILE A 86 20.86 -2.12 -3.68
C ILE A 86 19.69 -3.01 -4.08
N ASP A 87 19.74 -3.61 -5.25
CA ASP A 87 18.68 -4.44 -5.83
C ASP A 87 17.27 -3.79 -5.77
N GLY A 88 17.22 -2.48 -6.04
CA GLY A 88 15.97 -1.70 -5.99
C GLY A 88 15.48 -1.37 -4.58
N MET A 89 16.16 -1.80 -3.53
CA MET A 89 15.87 -1.49 -2.13
C MET A 89 16.73 -0.32 -1.65
N ARG A 90 16.12 0.62 -0.94
CA ARG A 90 16.82 1.75 -0.35
C ARG A 90 17.59 1.29 0.88
N VAL A 91 18.92 1.46 0.86
CA VAL A 91 19.72 1.30 2.07
C VAL A 91 19.21 2.29 3.13
N THR A 92 18.78 1.77 4.26
CA THR A 92 18.01 2.51 5.26
C THR A 92 18.73 2.48 6.61
N ASP A 93 19.66 3.42 6.83
CA ASP A 93 20.25 3.63 8.14
C ASP A 93 19.22 4.25 9.12
N THR A 94 19.59 4.42 10.38
CA THR A 94 18.68 4.94 11.42
C THR A 94 18.11 6.32 11.05
N LYS A 95 18.94 7.24 10.54
CA LYS A 95 18.47 8.57 10.13
C LYS A 95 17.51 8.51 8.94
N THR A 96 17.81 7.64 8.00
CA THR A 96 16.92 7.37 6.86
C THR A 96 15.63 6.74 7.32
N MET A 97 15.65 5.83 8.31
CA MET A 97 14.44 5.20 8.85
C MET A 97 13.52 6.22 9.53
N ASP A 98 14.05 7.18 10.27
CA ASP A 98 13.26 8.28 10.86
C ASP A 98 12.49 9.04 9.77
N VAL A 99 13.16 9.35 8.65
CA VAL A 99 12.52 10.01 7.50
C VAL A 99 11.47 9.12 6.86
N VAL A 100 11.75 7.83 6.68
CA VAL A 100 10.80 6.86 6.16
C VAL A 100 9.53 6.80 7.02
N GLU A 101 9.66 6.74 8.34
CA GLU A 101 8.52 6.74 9.26
C GLU A 101 7.69 8.03 9.14
N MET A 102 8.33 9.20 9.13
CA MET A 102 7.64 10.49 8.97
C MET A 102 6.88 10.55 7.64
N VAL A 103 7.52 10.16 6.55
CA VAL A 103 6.90 10.26 5.21
C VAL A 103 5.79 9.23 5.03
N LEU A 104 6.07 7.95 5.30
CA LEU A 104 5.08 6.89 5.09
C LEU A 104 3.97 6.93 6.12
N GLY A 105 4.30 7.02 7.42
CA GLY A 105 3.32 6.92 8.50
C GLY A 105 2.47 8.17 8.70
N ALA A 106 3.05 9.34 8.47
CA ALA A 106 2.36 10.62 8.71
C ALA A 106 1.94 11.30 7.40
N THR A 107 2.87 11.65 6.52
CA THR A 107 2.56 12.49 5.35
C THR A 107 1.67 11.76 4.36
N ILE A 108 2.16 10.67 3.76
CA ILE A 108 1.47 9.95 2.68
C ILE A 108 0.22 9.24 3.20
N ASN A 109 0.36 8.50 4.31
CA ASN A 109 -0.76 7.76 4.87
C ASN A 109 -1.95 8.67 5.15
N LYS A 110 -1.73 9.82 5.77
CA LYS A 110 -2.80 10.76 6.13
C LYS A 110 -3.33 11.54 4.92
N GLU A 111 -2.49 11.79 3.91
CA GLU A 111 -2.96 12.34 2.63
C GLU A 111 -3.95 11.39 1.96
N ILE A 112 -3.63 10.09 1.85
CA ILE A 112 -4.52 9.07 1.26
C ILE A 112 -5.82 8.94 2.06
N VAL A 113 -5.73 8.89 3.40
CA VAL A 113 -6.91 8.87 4.27
C VAL A 113 -7.81 10.07 4.01
N ASN A 114 -7.23 11.27 3.90
CA ASN A 114 -7.98 12.49 3.64
C ASN A 114 -8.62 12.48 2.23
N LEU A 115 -7.89 12.02 1.20
CA LEU A 115 -8.42 11.90 -0.16
C LEU A 115 -9.66 10.97 -0.21
N ILE A 116 -9.57 9.79 0.41
CA ILE A 116 -10.68 8.84 0.46
C ILE A 116 -11.85 9.42 1.28
N SER A 117 -11.55 10.09 2.39
CA SER A 117 -12.60 10.70 3.24
C SER A 117 -13.31 11.85 2.52
N ASN A 118 -12.59 12.70 1.80
CA ASN A 118 -13.17 13.77 0.98
C ASN A 118 -14.02 13.24 -0.18
N ALA A 119 -13.71 12.03 -0.68
CA ALA A 119 -14.54 11.35 -1.67
C ALA A 119 -15.78 10.64 -1.06
N GLY A 120 -16.00 10.75 0.26
CA GLY A 120 -17.15 10.19 0.97
C GLY A 120 -16.92 8.81 1.60
N GLY A 121 -15.68 8.29 1.59
CA GLY A 121 -15.31 7.04 2.26
C GLY A 121 -14.96 7.24 3.74
N LYS A 122 -14.99 6.16 4.52
CA LYS A 122 -14.49 6.14 5.89
C LYS A 122 -13.13 5.44 5.89
N ALA A 123 -12.05 6.18 5.72
CA ALA A 123 -10.70 5.62 5.72
C ALA A 123 -10.04 5.71 7.11
N PHE A 124 -9.21 4.72 7.43
CA PHE A 124 -8.40 4.70 8.64
C PHE A 124 -6.97 4.30 8.31
N GLY A 125 -6.01 5.16 8.63
CA GLY A 125 -4.61 4.97 8.33
C GLY A 125 -3.84 4.36 9.49
N VAL A 126 -3.10 3.29 9.20
CA VAL A 126 -2.24 2.56 10.14
C VAL A 126 -0.86 2.30 9.54
N THR A 127 0.10 2.08 10.40
CA THR A 127 1.41 1.51 10.08
C THR A 127 1.48 0.08 10.59
N GLY A 128 2.50 -0.67 10.24
CA GLY A 128 2.69 -2.00 10.80
C GLY A 128 2.98 -2.03 12.31
N LYS A 129 3.31 -0.88 12.92
CA LYS A 129 3.52 -0.74 14.37
C LYS A 129 2.20 -0.74 15.14
N ASP A 130 1.11 -0.25 14.52
CA ASP A 130 -0.20 -0.15 15.15
C ASP A 130 -0.77 -1.54 15.42
N GLY A 131 -0.97 -1.88 16.68
CA GLY A 131 -1.40 -3.22 17.09
C GLY A 131 -0.47 -4.35 16.63
N GLN A 132 0.80 -4.05 16.38
CA GLN A 132 1.77 -5.00 15.79
C GLN A 132 1.23 -5.62 14.50
N LEU A 133 0.63 -4.80 13.64
CA LEU A 133 0.00 -5.22 12.40
C LEU A 133 0.97 -5.95 11.47
N ILE A 134 2.22 -5.44 11.34
CA ILE A 134 3.26 -6.06 10.51
C ILE A 134 4.46 -6.38 11.40
N LYS A 135 4.62 -7.64 11.79
CA LYS A 135 5.88 -8.10 12.39
C LYS A 135 6.90 -8.34 11.28
N ALA A 136 8.10 -7.87 11.51
CA ALA A 136 9.18 -7.90 10.53
C ALA A 136 10.49 -8.34 11.16
N LYS A 137 11.37 -8.84 10.34
CA LYS A 137 12.79 -9.06 10.68
C LYS A 137 13.67 -8.40 9.61
N GLN A 138 14.92 -8.19 9.94
CA GLN A 138 15.88 -7.60 9.02
C GLN A 138 16.01 -8.46 7.76
N LEU A 139 15.95 -7.84 6.60
CA LEU A 139 16.23 -8.51 5.33
C LEU A 139 17.74 -8.65 5.15
N ILE A 140 18.21 -9.88 4.97
CA ILE A 140 19.61 -10.17 4.69
C ILE A 140 19.79 -10.31 3.18
N VAL A 141 20.58 -9.42 2.59
CA VAL A 141 20.95 -9.50 1.17
C VAL A 141 22.30 -10.19 1.08
N SER A 142 22.38 -11.29 0.32
CA SER A 142 23.62 -11.97 0.03
C SER A 142 23.98 -11.82 -1.45
N HIS A 143 25.20 -11.42 -1.74
CA HIS A 143 25.75 -11.38 -3.09
C HIS A 143 26.73 -12.54 -3.26
N GLN A 144 26.52 -13.37 -4.28
CA GLN A 144 27.41 -14.47 -4.62
C GLN A 144 27.77 -14.39 -6.10
N THR A 145 29.06 -14.33 -6.40
CA THR A 145 29.56 -14.52 -7.76
C THR A 145 30.13 -15.93 -7.89
N PRO A 146 30.24 -16.48 -9.11
CA PRO A 146 30.82 -17.80 -9.33
C PRO A 146 32.25 -17.99 -8.78
N GLU A 147 32.96 -16.87 -8.54
CA GLU A 147 34.34 -16.83 -8.05
C GLU A 147 34.44 -16.77 -6.52
N MET A 148 33.32 -16.55 -5.82
CA MET A 148 33.28 -16.45 -4.36
C MET A 148 32.97 -17.80 -3.73
N SER A 149 33.84 -18.24 -2.81
CA SER A 149 33.64 -19.47 -2.04
C SER A 149 32.61 -19.33 -0.91
N VAL A 150 32.35 -18.09 -0.47
CA VAL A 150 31.35 -17.74 0.55
C VAL A 150 30.59 -16.49 0.09
N PRO A 151 29.24 -16.48 0.20
CA PRO A 151 28.45 -15.28 -0.14
C PRO A 151 28.85 -14.07 0.71
N GLU A 152 28.97 -12.90 0.09
CA GLU A 152 29.11 -11.64 0.79
C GLU A 152 27.75 -11.19 1.33
N ILE A 153 27.68 -10.90 2.64
CA ILE A 153 26.47 -10.33 3.26
C ILE A 153 26.57 -8.82 3.14
N ILE A 154 25.57 -8.22 2.49
CA ILE A 154 25.44 -6.77 2.34
C ILE A 154 24.48 -6.24 3.40
N ASP A 155 24.95 -5.39 4.29
CA ASP A 155 24.11 -4.70 5.27
C ASP A 155 23.37 -3.54 4.57
N ILE A 156 22.06 -3.64 4.53
CA ILE A 156 21.15 -2.62 3.98
C ILE A 156 20.37 -1.88 5.07
N GLY A 157 20.75 -2.07 6.34
CA GLY A 157 20.21 -1.38 7.50
C GLY A 157 18.78 -1.84 7.86
N HIS A 158 17.91 -0.87 8.15
CA HIS A 158 16.52 -1.10 8.56
C HIS A 158 15.59 -1.48 7.39
N VAL A 159 16.05 -2.32 6.48
CA VAL A 159 15.20 -2.92 5.45
C VAL A 159 14.70 -4.25 5.99
N GLY A 160 13.39 -4.47 5.92
CA GLY A 160 12.76 -5.63 6.50
C GLY A 160 12.04 -6.51 5.50
N GLU A 161 11.83 -7.75 5.91
CA GLU A 161 10.87 -8.66 5.31
C GLU A 161 9.73 -8.95 6.31
N VAL A 162 8.53 -9.20 5.77
CA VAL A 162 7.36 -9.49 6.60
C VAL A 162 7.48 -10.88 7.21
N GLU A 163 7.49 -10.96 8.53
CA GLU A 163 7.44 -12.21 9.28
C GLU A 163 5.99 -12.69 9.46
N SER A 164 5.11 -11.78 9.90
CA SER A 164 3.68 -12.08 10.03
C SER A 164 2.82 -10.83 9.96
N ILE A 165 1.53 -11.01 9.62
CA ILE A 165 0.50 -9.97 9.61
C ILE A 165 -0.54 -10.28 10.68
N ASN A 166 -0.80 -9.33 11.55
CA ASN A 166 -1.89 -9.42 12.53
C ASN A 166 -3.23 -9.08 11.87
N LYS A 167 -3.88 -10.11 11.32
CA LYS A 167 -5.17 -9.99 10.62
C LYS A 167 -6.25 -9.30 11.48
N SER A 168 -6.24 -9.49 12.80
CA SER A 168 -7.29 -8.97 13.68
C SER A 168 -7.41 -7.44 13.62
N VAL A 169 -6.32 -6.71 13.39
CA VAL A 169 -6.32 -5.25 13.24
C VAL A 169 -7.07 -4.85 11.97
N ILE A 170 -6.84 -5.56 10.86
CA ILE A 170 -7.52 -5.27 9.59
C ILE A 170 -9.00 -5.65 9.69
N ASP A 171 -9.31 -6.83 10.22
CA ASP A 171 -10.68 -7.31 10.40
C ASP A 171 -11.51 -6.35 11.27
N MET A 172 -10.93 -5.83 12.35
CA MET A 172 -11.58 -4.84 13.21
C MET A 172 -11.98 -3.58 12.42
N LEU A 173 -11.07 -3.05 11.62
CA LEU A 173 -11.33 -1.87 10.80
C LEU A 173 -12.39 -2.13 9.74
N VAL A 174 -12.26 -3.23 9.00
CA VAL A 174 -13.20 -3.61 7.92
C VAL A 174 -14.60 -3.84 8.48
N ASN A 175 -14.72 -4.58 9.60
CA ASN A 175 -16.00 -4.89 10.25
C ASN A 175 -16.65 -3.64 10.87
N SER A 176 -15.85 -2.63 11.24
CA SER A 176 -16.33 -1.32 11.69
C SER A 176 -16.67 -0.38 10.53
N GLY A 177 -16.62 -0.87 9.29
CA GLY A 177 -16.99 -0.12 8.08
C GLY A 177 -15.90 0.82 7.55
N PHE A 178 -14.69 0.76 8.12
CA PHE A 178 -13.56 1.55 7.61
C PHE A 178 -12.88 0.90 6.41
N ILE A 179 -12.17 1.72 5.66
CA ILE A 179 -11.24 1.33 4.61
C ILE A 179 -9.83 1.44 5.20
N PRO A 180 -9.13 0.32 5.48
CA PRO A 180 -7.77 0.37 6.01
C PRO A 180 -6.79 0.92 4.97
N VAL A 181 -5.92 1.84 5.40
CA VAL A 181 -4.81 2.38 4.60
C VAL A 181 -3.51 2.08 5.34
N ILE A 182 -2.70 1.18 4.81
CA ILE A 182 -1.56 0.58 5.49
C ILE A 182 -0.26 1.14 4.93
N ALA A 183 0.56 1.74 5.79
CA ALA A 183 1.93 2.11 5.47
C ALA A 183 2.86 0.89 5.68
N PRO A 184 3.79 0.62 4.75
CA PRO A 184 4.64 -0.57 4.78
C PRO A 184 5.84 -0.43 5.72
N ILE A 185 5.56 -0.15 6.99
CA ILE A 185 6.53 -0.06 8.09
C ILE A 185 6.28 -1.25 9.00
N GLY A 186 7.27 -2.13 9.17
CA GLY A 186 7.19 -3.26 10.08
C GLY A 186 7.84 -2.97 11.43
N VAL A 187 7.54 -3.80 12.43
CA VAL A 187 8.14 -3.76 13.76
C VAL A 187 8.83 -5.08 14.09
N GLY A 188 10.07 -5.00 14.52
CA GLY A 188 10.86 -6.13 15.00
C GLY A 188 10.48 -6.58 16.41
N ALA A 189 10.96 -7.76 16.81
CA ALA A 189 10.74 -8.30 18.14
C ALA A 189 11.33 -7.42 19.26
N ASP A 190 12.36 -6.66 18.95
CA ASP A 190 13.03 -5.69 19.82
C ASP A 190 12.41 -4.28 19.78
N GLY A 191 11.34 -4.09 18.99
CA GLY A 191 10.70 -2.81 18.76
C GLY A 191 11.35 -1.94 17.68
N SER A 192 12.39 -2.42 17.01
CA SER A 192 13.00 -1.72 15.88
C SER A 192 12.04 -1.59 14.70
N SER A 193 12.18 -0.51 13.94
CA SER A 193 11.34 -0.25 12.76
C SER A 193 12.05 -0.73 11.50
N PHE A 194 11.27 -1.24 10.55
CA PHE A 194 11.75 -1.68 9.25
C PHE A 194 10.96 -1.05 8.11
N ASN A 195 11.71 -0.56 7.13
CA ASN A 195 11.19 -0.15 5.82
C ASN A 195 10.99 -1.39 4.96
N ILE A 196 9.77 -1.64 4.51
CA ILE A 196 9.45 -2.84 3.73
C ILE A 196 8.92 -2.43 2.36
N ASN A 197 9.23 -3.22 1.33
CA ASN A 197 8.68 -3.01 0.01
C ASN A 197 7.15 -3.15 0.03
N ALA A 198 6.45 -2.14 -0.48
CA ALA A 198 4.98 -2.08 -0.45
C ALA A 198 4.30 -3.20 -1.24
N ASP A 199 4.93 -3.71 -2.32
CA ASP A 199 4.37 -4.80 -3.11
C ASP A 199 4.43 -6.11 -2.32
N LEU A 200 5.52 -6.34 -1.56
CA LEU A 200 5.67 -7.49 -0.66
C LEU A 200 4.66 -7.43 0.49
N VAL A 201 4.49 -6.26 1.11
CA VAL A 201 3.46 -6.08 2.16
C VAL A 201 2.06 -6.34 1.59
N ALA A 202 1.73 -5.78 0.42
CA ALA A 202 0.44 -5.98 -0.21
C ALA A 202 0.18 -7.46 -0.54
N GLY A 203 1.20 -8.17 -1.03
CA GLY A 203 1.15 -9.62 -1.27
C GLY A 203 0.86 -10.41 0.02
N LYS A 204 1.59 -10.10 1.10
CA LYS A 204 1.40 -10.76 2.40
C LYS A 204 0.04 -10.45 3.04
N VAL A 205 -0.42 -9.21 2.95
CA VAL A 205 -1.77 -8.81 3.40
C VAL A 205 -2.83 -9.57 2.60
N ALA A 206 -2.69 -9.66 1.27
CA ALA A 206 -3.63 -10.39 0.43
C ALA A 206 -3.67 -11.90 0.77
N GLU A 207 -2.51 -12.52 1.01
CA GLU A 207 -2.39 -13.91 1.43
C GLU A 207 -3.12 -14.16 2.76
N VAL A 208 -2.81 -13.39 3.80
CA VAL A 208 -3.37 -13.59 5.14
C VAL A 208 -4.87 -13.29 5.19
N LEU A 209 -5.36 -12.31 4.42
CA LEU A 209 -6.78 -12.01 4.29
C LEU A 209 -7.53 -12.96 3.37
N GLN A 210 -6.83 -13.85 2.66
CA GLN A 210 -7.41 -14.67 1.59
C GLN A 210 -8.20 -13.80 0.60
N ALA A 211 -7.55 -12.70 0.18
CA ALA A 211 -8.20 -11.71 -0.68
C ALA A 211 -8.58 -12.33 -2.02
N GLU A 212 -9.78 -12.01 -2.50
CA GLU A 212 -10.27 -12.46 -3.82
C GLU A 212 -9.40 -11.91 -4.95
N LYS A 213 -8.80 -10.73 -4.75
CA LYS A 213 -7.91 -10.09 -5.72
C LYS A 213 -6.86 -9.22 -5.04
N LEU A 214 -5.65 -9.24 -5.60
CA LEU A 214 -4.60 -8.25 -5.39
C LEU A 214 -4.47 -7.39 -6.64
N MET A 215 -4.54 -6.07 -6.48
CA MET A 215 -4.36 -5.09 -7.55
C MET A 215 -3.09 -4.28 -7.26
N LEU A 216 -2.13 -4.30 -8.19
CA LEU A 216 -0.90 -3.52 -8.11
C LEU A 216 -1.00 -2.35 -9.10
N LEU A 217 -1.15 -1.13 -8.58
CA LEU A 217 -1.09 0.08 -9.41
C LEU A 217 0.37 0.47 -9.59
N THR A 218 0.80 0.50 -10.84
CA THR A 218 2.21 0.69 -11.23
C THR A 218 2.30 1.50 -12.52
N ASN A 219 3.52 1.94 -12.85
CA ASN A 219 3.80 2.69 -14.08
C ASN A 219 4.05 1.79 -15.30
N VAL A 220 4.06 0.47 -15.13
CA VAL A 220 4.29 -0.50 -16.21
C VAL A 220 2.98 -1.14 -16.65
N ASN A 221 2.91 -1.56 -17.92
CA ASN A 221 1.70 -2.10 -18.55
C ASN A 221 1.35 -3.54 -18.14
N GLY A 222 1.82 -3.99 -16.98
CA GLY A 222 1.59 -5.34 -16.44
C GLY A 222 2.86 -6.18 -16.37
N LEU A 223 2.70 -7.46 -16.00
CA LEU A 223 3.79 -8.43 -15.99
C LEU A 223 4.16 -8.78 -17.43
N GLN A 224 5.44 -8.69 -17.76
CA GLN A 224 6.03 -9.10 -19.05
C GLN A 224 6.68 -10.46 -18.92
#